data_86af500cd24aa02e16870c3e9b863629
#
_entry.id   86af500cd24aa02e16870c3e9b863629
#
_cell.length_a   1.000
_cell.length_b   1.000
_cell.length_c   1.000
_cell.angle_alpha   90.00
_cell.angle_beta   90.00
_cell.angle_gamma   90.00
#
_symmetry.space_group_name_H-M   'P 1'
#
loop_
_entity.id
_entity.type
_entity.pdbx_description
1 polymer ?
#
loop_
_entity_poly.entity_id
_entity_poly.type
_entity_poly.pdbx_seq_one_letter_code
_entity_poly.pdbx_strand_id
1 'polypeptide(L)'
;MASAPASNAPWQAPQAPASDCISTRRTGCIWLAESVHGLHVLGLRKMGAYCATDTELYRAFDMTYDYDIWPWFEGCLTGRNTLQQYIDMLNYQELTYPSGFIKMRCGENHDTPRLAQRVPEERRLRHWLAFLYFCRGSMLLYGGTEFAPQHQVGLFDAEDNFGDKRADLQGFLCRCKGMKASLPLDGAVWYEVSGGAVIGRYRSPAGERTGVFDLSGCGGRVPVELPDGVYKNQLGGDLTVTDGQVDISGEPMVI
;
A
#
# COMPACT_ATOMS: atom_id res chain seq x y z
N MET A 1 -52.34 8.32 -1.99
CA MET A 1 -50.88 8.46 -1.70
C MET A 1 -50.74 8.71 -0.21
N ALA A 2 -50.40 7.70 0.54
CA ALA A 2 -50.19 7.80 2.00
C ALA A 2 -48.71 8.03 2.26
N SER A 3 -48.34 9.17 2.79
CA SER A 3 -46.99 9.48 3.25
C SER A 3 -46.70 8.70 4.55
N ALA A 4 -45.68 7.87 4.51
CA ALA A 4 -45.16 7.21 5.71
C ALA A 4 -44.60 8.26 6.68
N PRO A 5 -44.86 8.15 8.01
CA PRO A 5 -44.30 9.07 8.96
C PRO A 5 -42.80 8.86 9.11
N ALA A 6 -42.03 9.96 9.00
CA ALA A 6 -40.60 9.95 9.32
C ALA A 6 -40.45 9.65 10.82
N SER A 7 -39.82 8.55 11.18
CA SER A 7 -39.51 8.24 12.56
C SER A 7 -38.38 9.16 13.04
N ASN A 8 -38.70 10.06 13.99
CA ASN A 8 -37.73 10.91 14.70
C ASN A 8 -36.97 10.16 15.81
N ALA A 9 -36.76 8.85 15.68
CA ALA A 9 -35.93 8.13 16.62
C ALA A 9 -34.48 8.56 16.42
N PRO A 10 -33.71 8.90 17.47
CA PRO A 10 -32.32 9.20 17.35
C PRO A 10 -31.58 7.97 16.79
N TRP A 11 -30.74 8.21 15.81
CA TRP A 11 -29.91 7.15 15.21
C TRP A 11 -29.12 6.43 16.32
N GLN A 12 -29.41 5.18 16.54
CA GLN A 12 -28.59 4.32 17.38
C GLN A 12 -27.66 3.53 16.48
N ALA A 13 -26.34 3.68 16.70
CA ALA A 13 -25.36 2.87 16.00
C ALA A 13 -25.73 1.40 16.17
N PRO A 14 -25.75 0.59 15.10
CA PRO A 14 -25.92 -0.84 15.22
C PRO A 14 -24.88 -1.34 16.23
N GLN A 15 -25.34 -2.03 17.27
CA GLN A 15 -24.40 -2.62 18.23
C GLN A 15 -23.58 -3.65 17.49
N ALA A 16 -22.26 -3.52 17.57
CA ALA A 16 -21.37 -4.55 17.06
C ALA A 16 -21.81 -5.89 17.66
N PRO A 17 -21.87 -6.98 16.87
CA PRO A 17 -22.15 -8.30 17.43
C PRO A 17 -21.21 -8.53 18.61
N ALA A 18 -21.76 -9.04 19.71
CA ALA A 18 -21.09 -9.20 20.98
C ALA A 18 -19.70 -9.84 20.82
N SER A 19 -18.81 -9.48 21.72
CA SER A 19 -17.41 -9.91 21.84
C SER A 19 -17.12 -11.41 21.75
N ASP A 20 -18.10 -12.25 21.62
CA ASP A 20 -18.00 -13.71 21.63
C ASP A 20 -17.30 -14.30 20.39
N CYS A 21 -17.23 -13.54 19.27
CA CYS A 21 -16.45 -13.98 18.11
C CYS A 21 -14.94 -13.96 18.34
N ILE A 22 -14.44 -13.22 19.33
CA ILE A 22 -13.00 -13.08 19.60
C ILE A 22 -12.46 -14.29 20.38
N SER A 23 -13.30 -14.98 21.15
CA SER A 23 -12.89 -16.11 21.99
C SER A 23 -12.60 -17.41 21.21
N THR A 24 -12.97 -17.46 19.92
CA THR A 24 -12.79 -18.64 19.06
C THR A 24 -11.58 -18.56 18.14
N ARG A 25 -10.73 -17.55 18.26
CA ARG A 25 -9.47 -17.48 17.47
C ARG A 25 -8.67 -18.75 17.71
N ARG A 26 -8.52 -19.56 16.68
CA ARG A 26 -7.57 -20.68 16.72
C ARG A 26 -6.17 -20.09 16.77
N THR A 27 -5.42 -20.40 17.82
CA THR A 27 -4.01 -20.04 17.94
C THR A 27 -3.25 -20.59 16.73
N GLY A 28 -2.49 -19.72 16.05
CA GLY A 28 -1.66 -20.09 14.89
C GLY A 28 -2.28 -19.83 13.51
N CYS A 29 -3.51 -19.28 13.42
CA CYS A 29 -4.09 -18.81 12.16
C CYS A 29 -3.96 -17.29 12.04
N ILE A 30 -3.65 -16.80 10.84
CA ILE A 30 -3.72 -15.38 10.48
C ILE A 30 -5.09 -15.12 9.84
N TRP A 31 -5.82 -14.16 10.39
CA TRP A 31 -7.13 -13.77 9.89
C TRP A 31 -7.03 -12.49 9.06
N LEU A 32 -7.36 -12.60 7.77
CA LEU A 32 -7.39 -11.50 6.83
C LEU A 32 -8.85 -11.10 6.57
N ALA A 33 -9.15 -9.79 6.67
CA ALA A 33 -10.42 -9.24 6.24
C ALA A 33 -10.27 -8.58 4.85
N GLU A 34 -11.12 -8.96 3.91
CA GLU A 34 -11.33 -8.20 2.69
C GLU A 34 -12.24 -7.03 3.02
N SER A 35 -11.64 -5.90 3.35
CA SER A 35 -12.35 -4.68 3.75
C SER A 35 -12.76 -3.85 2.53
N VAL A 36 -13.59 -2.84 2.75
CA VAL A 36 -14.03 -1.90 1.72
C VAL A 36 -13.66 -0.46 2.10
N HIS A 37 -13.58 0.43 1.13
CA HIS A 37 -13.22 1.82 1.41
C HIS A 37 -14.31 2.56 2.23
N GLY A 38 -13.89 3.59 2.97
CA GLY A 38 -14.75 4.29 3.94
C GLY A 38 -16.03 4.91 3.36
N LEU A 39 -16.02 5.37 2.10
CA LEU A 39 -17.23 5.89 1.44
C LEU A 39 -18.26 4.78 1.20
N HIS A 40 -17.84 3.55 0.94
CA HIS A 40 -18.74 2.41 0.82
C HIS A 40 -19.35 2.06 2.18
N VAL A 41 -18.54 2.02 3.24
CA VAL A 41 -19.01 1.85 4.62
C VAL A 41 -20.06 2.91 4.96
N LEU A 42 -19.78 4.19 4.67
CA LEU A 42 -20.72 5.28 4.90
C LEU A 42 -22.01 5.11 4.10
N GLY A 43 -21.91 4.69 2.84
CA GLY A 43 -23.08 4.44 1.99
C GLY A 43 -23.99 3.36 2.56
N LEU A 44 -23.43 2.22 2.98
CA LEU A 44 -24.18 1.13 3.61
C LEU A 44 -24.82 1.56 4.92
N ARG A 45 -24.09 2.29 5.78
CA ARG A 45 -24.63 2.79 7.05
C ARG A 45 -25.79 3.78 6.85
N LYS A 46 -25.74 4.63 5.83
CA LYS A 46 -26.87 5.51 5.45
C LYS A 46 -28.12 4.73 5.04
N MET A 47 -27.96 3.52 4.50
CA MET A 47 -29.09 2.63 4.17
C MET A 47 -29.53 1.76 5.37
N GLY A 48 -28.99 1.96 6.55
CA GLY A 48 -29.31 1.19 7.76
C GLY A 48 -28.60 -0.17 7.86
N ALA A 49 -27.67 -0.47 6.94
CA ALA A 49 -26.90 -1.71 6.99
C ALA A 49 -25.65 -1.54 7.89
N TYR A 50 -25.33 -2.56 8.67
CA TYR A 50 -24.06 -2.59 9.39
C TYR A 50 -22.92 -2.87 8.41
N CYS A 51 -21.88 -2.06 8.48
CA CYS A 51 -20.61 -2.30 7.78
C CYS A 51 -19.46 -1.81 8.67
N ALA A 52 -18.48 -2.67 8.92
CA ALA A 52 -17.34 -2.36 9.75
C ALA A 52 -16.30 -1.52 8.99
N THR A 53 -15.70 -0.54 9.68
CA THR A 53 -14.49 0.13 9.23
C THR A 53 -13.27 -0.75 9.53
N ASP A 54 -12.12 -0.46 8.90
CA ASP A 54 -10.88 -1.19 9.16
C ASP A 54 -10.46 -1.12 10.64
N THR A 55 -10.67 0.03 11.30
CA THR A 55 -10.41 0.18 12.74
C THR A 55 -11.25 -0.79 13.59
N GLU A 56 -12.51 -1.02 13.18
CA GLU A 56 -13.39 -1.98 13.85
C GLU A 56 -12.98 -3.42 13.52
N LEU A 57 -12.56 -3.69 12.27
CA LEU A 57 -12.09 -5.00 11.83
C LEU A 57 -10.84 -5.47 12.57
N TYR A 58 -9.92 -4.58 12.93
CA TYR A 58 -8.72 -4.94 13.71
C TYR A 58 -9.02 -5.48 15.12
N ARG A 59 -10.27 -5.41 15.59
CA ARG A 59 -10.69 -6.09 16.83
C ARG A 59 -10.79 -7.60 16.66
N ALA A 60 -10.97 -8.09 15.42
CA ALA A 60 -11.22 -9.50 15.14
C ALA A 60 -10.23 -10.10 14.13
N PHE A 61 -9.61 -9.30 13.30
CA PHE A 61 -8.71 -9.70 12.23
C PHE A 61 -7.28 -9.22 12.52
N ASP A 62 -6.30 -9.98 12.05
CA ASP A 62 -4.88 -9.64 12.18
C ASP A 62 -4.44 -8.70 11.07
N MET A 63 -5.13 -8.74 9.93
CA MET A 63 -4.78 -8.04 8.70
C MET A 63 -6.04 -7.60 7.95
N THR A 64 -5.98 -6.45 7.29
CA THR A 64 -7.02 -6.00 6.34
C THR A 64 -6.39 -5.71 4.98
N TYR A 65 -7.22 -5.78 3.92
CA TYR A 65 -6.83 -5.24 2.61
C TYR A 65 -6.56 -3.74 2.69
N ASP A 66 -5.80 -3.21 1.76
CA ASP A 66 -5.49 -1.77 1.65
C ASP A 66 -6.56 -0.99 0.87
N TYR A 67 -7.81 -1.44 0.95
CA TYR A 67 -8.91 -0.88 0.17
C TYR A 67 -9.47 0.42 0.73
N ASP A 68 -9.20 0.74 2.00
CA ASP A 68 -9.62 2.00 2.61
C ASP A 68 -9.03 3.23 1.90
N ILE A 69 -7.78 3.13 1.40
CA ILE A 69 -7.12 4.21 0.64
C ILE A 69 -7.00 3.91 -0.86
N TRP A 70 -7.56 2.80 -1.33
CA TRP A 70 -7.49 2.40 -2.74
C TRP A 70 -7.95 3.49 -3.73
N PRO A 71 -9.03 4.26 -3.47
CA PRO A 71 -9.43 5.34 -4.38
C PRO A 71 -8.36 6.41 -4.60
N TRP A 72 -7.51 6.68 -3.60
CA TRP A 72 -6.39 7.64 -3.72
C TRP A 72 -5.21 7.03 -4.48
N PHE A 73 -4.89 5.76 -4.23
CA PHE A 73 -3.89 5.02 -4.99
C PHE A 73 -4.27 4.97 -6.48
N GLU A 74 -5.47 4.52 -6.79
CA GLU A 74 -6.01 4.46 -8.15
C GLU A 74 -6.08 5.84 -8.79
N GLY A 75 -6.53 6.84 -8.04
CA GLY A 75 -6.58 8.23 -8.48
C GLY A 75 -5.21 8.80 -8.80
N CYS A 76 -4.18 8.46 -8.02
CA CYS A 76 -2.80 8.86 -8.27
C CYS A 76 -2.26 8.23 -9.57
N LEU A 77 -2.49 6.93 -9.79
CA LEU A 77 -2.05 6.23 -11.01
C LEU A 77 -2.74 6.77 -12.28
N THR A 78 -3.99 7.23 -12.17
CA THR A 78 -4.79 7.76 -13.28
C THR A 78 -4.74 9.28 -13.41
N GLY A 79 -3.99 9.98 -12.55
CA GLY A 79 -3.87 11.45 -12.56
C GLY A 79 -5.09 12.18 -11.99
N ARG A 80 -6.08 11.51 -11.39
CA ARG A 80 -7.23 12.14 -10.71
C ARG A 80 -6.86 12.71 -9.34
N ASN A 81 -5.89 12.11 -8.69
CA ASN A 81 -5.34 12.57 -7.41
C ASN A 81 -3.85 12.89 -7.57
N THR A 82 -3.36 13.81 -6.76
CA THR A 82 -1.93 14.08 -6.68
C THR A 82 -1.21 12.99 -5.89
N LEU A 83 0.10 12.84 -6.11
CA LEU A 83 0.94 11.97 -5.30
C LEU A 83 0.86 12.33 -3.82
N GLN A 84 0.84 13.64 -3.49
CA GLN A 84 0.71 14.13 -2.12
C GLN A 84 -0.57 13.62 -1.46
N GLN A 85 -1.72 13.69 -2.13
CA GLN A 85 -2.99 13.21 -1.58
C GLN A 85 -2.96 11.70 -1.24
N TYR A 86 -2.30 10.89 -2.07
CA TYR A 86 -2.15 9.46 -1.77
C TYR A 86 -1.22 9.24 -0.57
N ILE A 87 -0.11 9.97 -0.50
CA ILE A 87 0.86 9.86 0.59
C ILE A 87 0.27 10.36 1.92
N ASP A 88 -0.55 11.42 1.90
CA ASP A 88 -1.28 11.89 3.07
C ASP A 88 -2.20 10.81 3.64
N MET A 89 -2.83 9.99 2.78
CA MET A 89 -3.67 8.89 3.23
C MET A 89 -2.86 7.74 3.84
N LEU A 90 -1.66 7.45 3.32
CA LEU A 90 -0.75 6.49 3.95
C LEU A 90 -0.31 6.96 5.35
N ASN A 91 0.05 8.23 5.49
CA ASN A 91 0.38 8.81 6.78
C ASN A 91 -0.84 8.82 7.72
N TYR A 92 -2.04 9.05 7.20
CA TYR A 92 -3.28 8.99 7.98
C TYR A 92 -3.53 7.59 8.56
N GLN A 93 -3.19 6.51 7.83
CA GLN A 93 -3.29 5.14 8.37
C GLN A 93 -2.38 4.96 9.60
N GLU A 94 -1.16 5.50 9.58
CA GLU A 94 -0.21 5.42 10.70
C GLU A 94 -0.72 6.15 11.96
N LEU A 95 -1.57 7.16 11.78
CA LEU A 95 -2.15 7.94 12.89
C LEU A 95 -3.45 7.33 13.45
N THR A 96 -4.23 6.62 12.63
CA THR A 96 -5.60 6.23 12.98
C THR A 96 -5.76 4.77 13.34
N TYR A 97 -4.89 3.90 12.87
CA TYR A 97 -4.98 2.48 13.14
C TYR A 97 -4.25 2.09 14.42
N PRO A 98 -4.63 0.96 15.05
CA PRO A 98 -3.97 0.47 16.26
C PRO A 98 -2.48 0.24 16.02
N SER A 99 -1.66 0.41 17.06
CA SER A 99 -0.25 0.05 17.00
C SER A 99 -0.09 -1.40 16.51
N GLY A 100 0.81 -1.59 15.54
CA GLY A 100 1.08 -2.91 14.95
C GLY A 100 0.04 -3.38 13.92
N PHE A 101 -0.84 -2.49 13.42
CA PHE A 101 -1.74 -2.84 12.33
C PHE A 101 -0.99 -3.39 11.11
N ILE A 102 -1.62 -4.32 10.39
CA ILE A 102 -1.06 -4.94 9.20
C ILE A 102 -2.02 -4.74 8.04
N LYS A 103 -1.61 -3.95 7.04
CA LYS A 103 -2.29 -3.87 5.74
C LYS A 103 -1.73 -4.91 4.79
N MET A 104 -2.57 -5.53 3.99
CA MET A 104 -2.12 -6.29 2.84
C MET A 104 -2.00 -5.34 1.64
N ARG A 105 -0.80 -4.83 1.42
CA ARG A 105 -0.46 -3.94 0.31
C ARG A 105 -0.46 -4.70 -1.00
N CYS A 106 -1.02 -4.12 -2.05
CA CYS A 106 -0.93 -4.66 -3.40
C CYS A 106 -0.92 -3.53 -4.43
N GLY A 107 -0.28 -3.74 -5.56
CA GLY A 107 -0.37 -2.85 -6.71
C GLY A 107 -1.48 -3.27 -7.67
N GLU A 108 -1.84 -4.55 -7.61
CA GLU A 108 -2.83 -5.22 -8.45
C GLU A 108 -3.34 -6.48 -7.78
N ASN A 109 -4.53 -6.94 -8.18
CA ASN A 109 -5.09 -8.23 -7.82
C ASN A 109 -6.09 -8.68 -8.89
N HIS A 110 -6.87 -9.74 -8.61
CA HIS A 110 -7.86 -10.28 -9.56
C HIS A 110 -9.02 -9.31 -9.87
N ASP A 111 -9.29 -8.32 -9.00
CA ASP A 111 -10.38 -7.34 -9.17
C ASP A 111 -9.92 -6.04 -9.85
N THR A 112 -8.62 -5.88 -10.10
CA THR A 112 -8.05 -4.61 -10.54
C THR A 112 -7.21 -4.77 -11.80
N PRO A 113 -7.08 -3.72 -12.63
CA PRO A 113 -6.17 -3.74 -13.77
C PRO A 113 -4.73 -4.01 -13.34
N ARG A 114 -3.94 -4.62 -14.21
CA ARG A 114 -2.51 -4.86 -13.97
C ARG A 114 -1.77 -3.56 -13.66
N LEU A 115 -0.84 -3.60 -12.71
CA LEU A 115 -0.04 -2.42 -12.37
C LEU A 115 0.82 -1.98 -13.57
N ALA A 116 1.40 -2.93 -14.31
CA ALA A 116 2.17 -2.64 -15.53
C ALA A 116 1.32 -2.05 -16.68
N GLN A 117 0.01 -2.23 -16.69
CA GLN A 117 -0.89 -1.54 -17.61
C GLN A 117 -1.01 -0.06 -17.26
N ARG A 118 -1.07 0.26 -15.96
CA ARG A 118 -1.22 1.64 -15.44
C ARG A 118 0.13 2.37 -15.35
N VAL A 119 1.21 1.62 -15.21
CA VAL A 119 2.60 2.10 -15.13
C VAL A 119 3.44 1.32 -16.14
N PRO A 120 3.33 1.62 -17.44
CA PRO A 120 3.95 0.81 -18.50
C PRO A 120 5.47 0.98 -18.61
N GLU A 121 6.05 2.01 -18.04
CA GLU A 121 7.48 2.28 -18.01
C GLU A 121 8.12 1.44 -16.90
N GLU A 122 9.05 0.51 -17.26
CA GLU A 122 9.60 -0.49 -16.35
C GLU A 122 10.32 0.13 -15.16
N ARG A 123 11.11 1.20 -15.35
CA ARG A 123 11.80 1.88 -14.25
C ARG A 123 10.80 2.40 -13.22
N ARG A 124 9.76 3.10 -13.66
CA ARG A 124 8.71 3.62 -12.79
C ARG A 124 7.91 2.50 -12.11
N LEU A 125 7.65 1.40 -12.82
CA LEU A 125 7.02 0.20 -12.26
C LEU A 125 7.86 -0.40 -11.11
N ARG A 126 9.19 -0.47 -11.26
CA ARG A 126 10.11 -0.90 -10.21
C ARG A 126 10.02 0.02 -8.99
N HIS A 127 9.96 1.33 -9.19
CA HIS A 127 9.78 2.28 -8.09
C HIS A 127 8.46 2.05 -7.33
N TRP A 128 7.35 1.86 -8.04
CA TRP A 128 6.06 1.56 -7.42
C TRP A 128 6.07 0.23 -6.65
N LEU A 129 6.61 -0.82 -7.22
CA LEU A 129 6.71 -2.12 -6.56
C LEU A 129 7.60 -2.04 -5.30
N ALA A 130 8.77 -1.43 -5.40
CA ALA A 130 9.67 -1.25 -4.26
C ALA A 130 9.01 -0.42 -3.15
N PHE A 131 8.29 0.65 -3.52
CA PHE A 131 7.55 1.49 -2.57
C PHE A 131 6.46 0.69 -1.84
N LEU A 132 5.65 -0.10 -2.54
CA LEU A 132 4.63 -0.93 -1.92
C LEU A 132 5.24 -1.98 -0.97
N TYR A 133 6.39 -2.56 -1.34
CA TYR A 133 7.15 -3.42 -0.44
C TYR A 133 7.70 -2.65 0.77
N PHE A 134 8.11 -1.40 0.60
CA PHE A 134 8.62 -0.56 1.69
C PHE A 134 7.52 -0.15 2.67
N CYS A 135 6.29 0.07 2.22
CA CYS A 135 5.17 0.46 3.09
C CYS A 135 4.95 -0.55 4.23
N ARG A 136 4.49 -0.06 5.39
CA ARG A 136 4.07 -0.92 6.52
C ARG A 136 2.99 -1.91 6.07
N GLY A 137 3.07 -3.14 6.58
CA GLY A 137 2.14 -4.21 6.28
C GLY A 137 2.79 -5.38 5.56
N SER A 138 2.02 -6.30 5.03
CA SER A 138 2.46 -7.39 4.16
C SER A 138 2.29 -6.99 2.69
N MET A 139 2.88 -7.76 1.78
CA MET A 139 2.73 -7.55 0.34
C MET A 139 2.02 -8.74 -0.30
N LEU A 140 0.95 -8.47 -1.01
CA LEU A 140 0.33 -9.41 -1.95
C LEU A 140 1.02 -9.26 -3.30
N LEU A 141 1.60 -10.32 -3.81
CA LEU A 141 2.08 -10.44 -5.18
C LEU A 141 1.06 -11.26 -5.98
N TYR A 142 0.36 -10.63 -6.91
CA TYR A 142 -0.60 -11.33 -7.76
C TYR A 142 0.14 -12.15 -8.83
N GLY A 143 -0.35 -13.36 -9.13
CA GLY A 143 0.31 -14.27 -10.07
C GLY A 143 0.58 -13.60 -11.42
N GLY A 144 1.83 -13.67 -11.88
CA GLY A 144 2.30 -13.04 -13.11
C GLY A 144 2.94 -11.66 -12.93
N THR A 145 2.75 -10.95 -11.80
CA THR A 145 3.37 -9.62 -11.55
C THR A 145 4.87 -9.62 -11.85
N GLU A 146 5.54 -10.74 -11.62
CA GLU A 146 6.98 -10.92 -11.88
C GLU A 146 7.38 -10.80 -13.35
N PHE A 147 6.40 -10.87 -14.26
CA PHE A 147 6.60 -10.71 -15.69
C PHE A 147 6.03 -9.40 -16.25
N ALA A 148 5.52 -8.53 -15.38
CA ALA A 148 4.93 -7.24 -15.73
C ALA A 148 3.84 -7.32 -16.83
N PRO A 149 2.84 -8.23 -16.75
CA PRO A 149 1.80 -8.33 -17.76
C PRO A 149 0.95 -7.08 -17.75
N GLN A 150 0.48 -6.66 -18.93
CA GLN A 150 -0.44 -5.54 -19.08
C GLN A 150 -1.89 -5.97 -19.31
N HIS A 151 -2.08 -7.25 -19.65
CA HIS A 151 -3.42 -7.81 -19.81
C HIS A 151 -3.94 -8.38 -18.49
N GLN A 152 -5.16 -8.00 -18.11
CA GLN A 152 -5.87 -8.60 -16.99
C GLN A 152 -6.71 -9.76 -17.52
N VAL A 153 -6.49 -10.95 -16.98
CA VAL A 153 -7.32 -12.10 -17.29
C VAL A 153 -8.66 -11.99 -16.57
N GLY A 154 -9.74 -12.33 -17.26
CA GLY A 154 -11.05 -12.38 -16.63
C GLY A 154 -11.11 -13.46 -15.54
N LEU A 155 -11.85 -13.16 -14.46
CA LEU A 155 -11.91 -14.05 -13.28
C LEU A 155 -12.48 -15.45 -13.62
N PHE A 156 -13.28 -15.56 -14.67
CA PHE A 156 -13.94 -16.80 -15.10
C PHE A 156 -13.44 -17.32 -16.46
N ASP A 157 -12.41 -16.68 -17.02
CA ASP A 157 -11.85 -17.07 -18.29
C ASP A 157 -10.80 -18.17 -18.09
N ALA A 158 -10.70 -19.08 -19.07
CA ALA A 158 -9.67 -20.12 -19.07
C ALA A 158 -8.30 -19.62 -19.57
N GLU A 159 -8.15 -18.32 -19.76
CA GLU A 159 -6.90 -17.70 -20.19
C GLU A 159 -5.88 -17.66 -19.05
N ASP A 160 -4.61 -17.73 -19.43
CA ASP A 160 -3.50 -17.48 -18.50
C ASP A 160 -2.75 -16.19 -18.85
N ASN A 161 -2.07 -15.62 -17.85
CA ASN A 161 -1.25 -14.43 -18.04
C ASN A 161 0.20 -14.75 -18.42
N PHE A 162 0.57 -16.01 -18.47
CA PHE A 162 1.97 -16.41 -18.58
C PHE A 162 2.55 -16.14 -19.97
N GLY A 163 1.72 -15.87 -20.97
CA GLY A 163 2.14 -15.47 -22.31
C GLY A 163 2.52 -13.98 -22.44
N ASP A 164 1.98 -13.09 -21.59
CA ASP A 164 2.27 -11.64 -21.62
C ASP A 164 3.45 -11.30 -20.72
N LYS A 165 4.67 -11.61 -21.20
CA LYS A 165 5.92 -11.32 -20.49
C LYS A 165 6.59 -10.10 -21.08
N ARG A 166 6.56 -8.99 -20.33
CA ARG A 166 7.14 -7.71 -20.76
C ARG A 166 8.47 -7.40 -20.11
N ALA A 167 8.70 -7.94 -18.91
CA ALA A 167 9.94 -7.82 -18.18
C ALA A 167 10.16 -9.08 -17.35
N ASP A 168 11.38 -9.27 -16.85
CA ASP A 168 11.71 -10.23 -15.81
C ASP A 168 12.06 -9.47 -14.53
N LEU A 169 11.10 -9.42 -13.59
CA LEU A 169 11.24 -8.75 -12.32
C LEU A 169 11.56 -9.70 -11.17
N GLN A 170 11.73 -11.01 -11.40
CA GLN A 170 11.90 -12.02 -10.35
C GLN A 170 13.06 -11.67 -9.40
N GLY A 171 14.25 -11.43 -9.95
CA GLY A 171 15.41 -11.06 -9.15
C GLY A 171 15.22 -9.75 -8.37
N PHE A 172 14.54 -8.77 -8.98
CA PHE A 172 14.19 -7.51 -8.32
C PHE A 172 13.21 -7.71 -7.16
N LEU A 173 12.14 -8.47 -7.36
CA LEU A 173 11.15 -8.77 -6.33
C LEU A 173 11.75 -9.59 -5.18
N CYS A 174 12.69 -10.48 -5.45
CA CYS A 174 13.46 -11.16 -4.40
C CYS A 174 14.24 -10.17 -3.53
N ARG A 175 14.87 -9.16 -4.13
CA ARG A 175 15.53 -8.09 -3.36
C ARG A 175 14.54 -7.25 -2.57
N CYS A 176 13.40 -6.89 -3.14
CA CYS A 176 12.32 -6.19 -2.43
C CYS A 176 11.82 -6.99 -1.21
N LYS A 177 11.65 -8.31 -1.34
CA LYS A 177 11.32 -9.21 -0.23
C LYS A 177 12.40 -9.19 0.85
N GLY A 178 13.67 -9.26 0.48
CA GLY A 178 14.80 -9.18 1.42
C GLY A 178 14.83 -7.84 2.15
N MET A 179 14.67 -6.74 1.43
CA MET A 179 14.54 -5.40 1.98
C MET A 179 13.37 -5.33 2.97
N LYS A 180 12.19 -5.81 2.59
CA LYS A 180 11.00 -5.85 3.45
C LYS A 180 11.26 -6.55 4.79
N ALA A 181 11.97 -7.69 4.75
CA ALA A 181 12.30 -8.47 5.94
C ALA A 181 13.29 -7.74 6.89
N SER A 182 13.99 -6.72 6.41
CA SER A 182 14.95 -5.92 7.18
C SER A 182 14.35 -4.63 7.75
N LEU A 183 13.10 -4.28 7.40
CA LEU A 183 12.47 -3.06 7.90
C LEU A 183 12.12 -3.18 9.39
N PRO A 184 12.35 -2.12 10.18
CA PRO A 184 11.98 -2.08 11.60
C PRO A 184 10.47 -1.77 11.73
N LEU A 185 9.62 -2.78 11.47
CA LEU A 185 8.17 -2.64 11.39
C LEU A 185 7.50 -2.28 12.73
N ASP A 186 8.21 -2.42 13.85
CA ASP A 186 7.82 -1.99 15.19
C ASP A 186 8.05 -0.50 15.45
N GLY A 187 8.79 0.18 14.56
CA GLY A 187 9.09 1.59 14.64
C GLY A 187 7.99 2.49 14.06
N ALA A 188 8.20 3.81 14.19
CA ALA A 188 7.40 4.80 13.47
C ALA A 188 7.80 4.81 11.98
N VAL A 189 6.83 5.04 11.11
CA VAL A 189 7.07 5.28 9.69
C VAL A 189 6.30 6.51 9.23
N TRP A 190 6.89 7.29 8.34
CA TRP A 190 6.21 8.41 7.66
C TRP A 190 6.75 8.55 6.24
N TYR A 191 5.99 9.21 5.41
CA TYR A 191 6.28 9.40 3.99
C TYR A 191 6.13 10.86 3.63
N GLU A 192 7.03 11.38 2.80
CA GLU A 192 7.03 12.76 2.31
C GLU A 192 7.16 12.77 0.79
N VAL A 193 6.55 13.74 0.14
CA VAL A 193 6.70 13.95 -1.30
C VAL A 193 7.71 15.08 -1.54
N SER A 194 8.71 14.81 -2.36
CA SER A 194 9.71 15.80 -2.77
C SER A 194 10.07 15.61 -4.24
N GLY A 195 9.89 16.63 -5.06
CA GLY A 195 10.28 16.62 -6.47
C GLY A 195 9.66 15.51 -7.33
N GLY A 196 8.47 15.03 -6.98
CA GLY A 196 7.83 13.87 -7.65
C GLY A 196 8.26 12.50 -7.12
N ALA A 197 9.23 12.45 -6.21
CA ALA A 197 9.59 11.25 -5.46
C ALA A 197 8.87 11.19 -4.12
N VAL A 198 8.80 9.98 -3.56
CA VAL A 198 8.43 9.73 -2.17
C VAL A 198 9.66 9.32 -1.39
N ILE A 199 9.85 9.99 -0.27
CA ILE A 199 10.87 9.64 0.72
C ILE A 199 10.14 9.02 1.91
N GLY A 200 10.38 7.73 2.17
CA GLY A 200 9.84 7.02 3.32
C GLY A 200 10.92 6.83 4.39
N ARG A 201 10.55 7.00 5.65
CA ARG A 201 11.48 6.82 6.77
C ARG A 201 10.87 5.94 7.84
N TYR A 202 11.59 4.87 8.17
CA TYR A 202 11.37 4.09 9.38
C TYR A 202 12.34 4.53 10.46
N ARG A 203 11.83 4.71 11.68
CA ARG A 203 12.67 4.99 12.86
C ARG A 203 12.24 4.09 14.01
N SER A 204 13.20 3.31 14.53
CA SER A 204 13.02 2.45 15.68
C SER A 204 14.28 2.46 16.55
N PRO A 205 14.22 1.90 17.78
CA PRO A 205 15.43 1.68 18.59
C PRO A 205 16.48 0.80 17.91
N ALA A 206 16.09 -0.06 16.97
CA ALA A 206 16.99 -0.93 16.20
C ALA A 206 17.70 -0.20 15.05
N GLY A 207 17.29 1.02 14.71
CA GLY A 207 17.87 1.83 13.65
C GLY A 207 16.86 2.53 12.77
N GLU A 208 17.39 3.19 11.75
CA GLU A 208 16.59 3.91 10.75
C GLU A 208 16.72 3.24 9.39
N ARG A 209 15.69 3.41 8.56
CA ARG A 209 15.69 3.04 7.14
C ARG A 209 15.08 4.17 6.34
N THR A 210 15.78 4.60 5.30
CA THR A 210 15.28 5.60 4.35
C THR A 210 15.10 4.97 2.99
N GLY A 211 13.89 5.09 2.43
CA GLY A 211 13.58 4.70 1.08
C GLY A 211 13.29 5.93 0.20
N VAL A 212 13.76 5.91 -1.05
CA VAL A 212 13.52 6.99 -2.02
C VAL A 212 12.99 6.37 -3.32
N PHE A 213 11.80 6.82 -3.74
CA PHE A 213 11.04 6.22 -4.82
C PHE A 213 10.51 7.28 -5.78
N ASP A 214 10.98 7.30 -7.02
CA ASP A 214 10.48 8.20 -8.09
C ASP A 214 9.16 7.66 -8.66
N LEU A 215 8.07 7.89 -7.94
CA LEU A 215 6.74 7.41 -8.32
C LEU A 215 6.13 8.20 -9.48
N SER A 216 6.58 9.43 -9.70
CA SER A 216 6.15 10.26 -10.83
C SER A 216 6.90 9.93 -12.13
N GLY A 217 8.09 9.34 -12.03
CA GLY A 217 8.95 9.06 -13.18
C GLY A 217 9.69 10.30 -13.73
N CYS A 218 9.77 11.37 -12.93
CA CYS A 218 10.38 12.64 -13.38
C CYS A 218 11.91 12.58 -13.41
N GLY A 219 12.53 11.69 -12.61
CA GLY A 219 13.98 11.69 -12.42
C GLY A 219 14.49 12.95 -11.69
N GLY A 220 15.79 13.19 -11.77
CA GLY A 220 16.43 14.36 -11.18
C GLY A 220 17.01 14.11 -9.80
N ARG A 221 17.25 15.17 -9.02
CA ARG A 221 17.83 15.09 -7.68
C ARG A 221 16.83 15.55 -6.63
N VAL A 222 16.77 14.83 -5.51
CA VAL A 222 15.91 15.18 -4.38
C VAL A 222 16.72 15.26 -3.10
N PRO A 223 16.38 16.19 -2.18
CA PRO A 223 17.02 16.29 -0.89
C PRO A 223 16.72 15.06 -0.03
N VAL A 224 17.72 14.59 0.72
CA VAL A 224 17.59 13.52 1.70
C VAL A 224 18.28 13.95 3.00
N GLU A 225 17.75 13.50 4.14
CA GLU A 225 18.35 13.79 5.46
C GLU A 225 19.45 12.77 5.78
N LEU A 226 20.48 12.73 4.93
CA LEU A 226 21.62 11.83 5.06
C LEU A 226 22.90 12.62 4.80
N PRO A 227 23.97 12.34 5.54
CA PRO A 227 25.30 12.89 5.25
C PRO A 227 25.77 12.55 3.84
N ASP A 228 26.60 13.42 3.26
CA ASP A 228 27.27 13.13 2.01
C ASP A 228 28.13 11.86 2.13
N GLY A 229 28.06 10.99 1.13
CA GLY A 229 28.75 9.73 1.14
C GLY A 229 28.20 8.70 0.16
N VAL A 230 28.81 7.53 0.17
CA VAL A 230 28.39 6.38 -0.61
C VAL A 230 27.73 5.35 0.31
N TYR A 231 26.52 4.94 -0.04
CA TYR A 231 25.71 4.03 0.74
C TYR A 231 25.37 2.77 -0.06
N LYS A 232 25.29 1.63 0.63
CA LYS A 232 24.81 0.38 0.02
C LYS A 232 23.30 0.42 -0.12
N ASN A 233 22.80 0.28 -1.36
CA ASN A 233 21.38 0.16 -1.62
C ASN A 233 20.94 -1.28 -1.40
N GLN A 234 19.95 -1.51 -0.54
CA GLN A 234 19.39 -2.85 -0.27
C GLN A 234 18.71 -3.48 -1.49
N LEU A 235 18.35 -2.65 -2.48
CA LEU A 235 17.76 -3.12 -3.74
C LEU A 235 18.82 -3.40 -4.82
N GLY A 236 20.11 -3.19 -4.50
CA GLY A 236 21.27 -3.48 -5.36
C GLY A 236 22.04 -2.23 -5.76
N GLY A 237 23.35 -2.38 -5.88
CA GLY A 237 24.28 -1.30 -6.22
C GLY A 237 24.57 -0.36 -5.05
N ASP A 238 25.17 0.76 -5.40
CA ASP A 238 25.52 1.83 -4.47
C ASP A 238 24.76 3.10 -4.86
N LEU A 239 24.49 3.95 -3.89
CA LEU A 239 23.98 5.29 -4.10
C LEU A 239 24.93 6.32 -3.51
N THR A 240 25.01 7.49 -4.12
CA THR A 240 25.83 8.59 -3.63
C THR A 240 24.96 9.75 -3.22
N VAL A 241 25.15 10.22 -1.99
CA VAL A 241 24.60 11.49 -1.50
C VAL A 241 25.66 12.57 -1.71
N THR A 242 25.28 13.65 -2.36
CA THR A 242 26.14 14.81 -2.59
C THR A 242 25.33 16.08 -2.36
N ASP A 243 25.84 17.01 -1.56
CA ASP A 243 25.13 18.22 -1.15
C ASP A 243 23.75 17.93 -0.52
N GLY A 244 23.66 16.84 0.28
CA GLY A 244 22.40 16.41 0.88
C GLY A 244 21.34 15.92 -0.10
N GLN A 245 21.73 15.56 -1.34
CA GLN A 245 20.79 15.12 -2.40
C GLN A 245 21.22 13.78 -3.00
N VAL A 246 20.21 13.04 -3.53
CA VAL A 246 20.42 11.83 -4.33
C VAL A 246 19.80 11.99 -5.72
N ASP A 247 20.37 11.31 -6.72
CA ASP A 247 19.81 11.20 -8.05
C ASP A 247 18.80 10.05 -8.09
N ILE A 248 17.55 10.36 -8.45
CA ILE A 248 16.43 9.43 -8.52
C ILE A 248 16.15 8.90 -9.93
N SER A 249 17.00 9.22 -10.89
CA SER A 249 16.82 8.79 -12.30
C SER A 249 17.09 7.31 -12.53
N GLY A 250 17.72 6.64 -11.57
CA GLY A 250 18.08 5.22 -11.60
C GLY A 250 17.04 4.28 -10.99
N GLU A 251 17.52 3.27 -10.29
CA GLU A 251 16.71 2.29 -9.55
C GLU A 251 16.20 2.87 -8.22
N PRO A 252 15.11 2.32 -7.66
CA PRO A 252 14.66 2.71 -6.32
C PRO A 252 15.71 2.42 -5.26
N MET A 253 15.73 3.22 -4.19
CA MET A 253 16.79 3.19 -3.19
C MET A 253 16.24 2.93 -1.80
N VAL A 254 16.92 2.07 -1.03
CA VAL A 254 16.65 1.83 0.39
C VAL A 254 17.96 1.60 1.14
N ILE A 255 18.19 2.37 2.21
CA ILE A 255 19.39 2.38 3.05
C ILE A 255 19.03 2.45 4.53
#